data_302b0e8ac2af3e1ca1af05fbb1ac4e89
#
_entry.id   302b0e8ac2af3e1ca1af05fbb1ac4e89
#
_cell.length_a   1.000
_cell.length_b   1.000
_cell.length_c   1.000
_cell.angle_alpha   90.00
_cell.angle_beta   90.00
_cell.angle_gamma   90.00
#
_symmetry.space_group_name_H-M   'P 1'
#
loop_
_entity.id
_entity.type
_entity.pdbx_description
1 polymer ?
#
loop_
_entity_poly.entity_id
_entity_poly.type
_entity_poly.pdbx_seq_one_letter_code
_entity_poly.pdbx_strand_id
1 'polypeptide(L)'
;MTEAIYLEVSEKTEAAKKAGRRVSVSGMLKFLGVSRSGYRAWLHRVPSDTEKRRESVKAKIQDIYDDSKQNYGAPKITVELRKTGEVISERTVGTYMRQMGIRAQWSKPWTITTKDSDFSTELQNILDEQFNPDRPNAVWCSDITYIWTIDGFVYLTSIMDLFSRKIIAWTLSETLEVSCVIDTINKAKARRNIDQPLIIHSDRGSQYVATEYKKVTENMQRSYSKKAFPWDNACIESFHSIIKREWLNRFKIHDYKQAYRLIFEYLEAFYNTKRIHSHCNYMSPNEFEQVYERTNTEAELLAG
;
A
#
# COMPACT_ATOMS: atom_id res chain seq x y z
N MET A 1 -37.28 1.51 11.51
CA MET A 1 -38.18 2.30 12.40
C MET A 1 -38.60 1.51 13.62
N THR A 2 -39.21 0.32 13.49
CA THR A 2 -39.74 -0.50 14.63
C THR A 2 -38.64 -0.93 15.63
N GLU A 3 -37.46 -1.28 15.18
CA GLU A 3 -36.34 -1.71 16.03
C GLU A 3 -35.79 -0.57 16.91
N ALA A 4 -35.71 0.65 16.38
CA ALA A 4 -35.32 1.84 17.15
C ALA A 4 -36.35 2.12 18.29
N ILE A 5 -37.64 1.90 18.01
CA ILE A 5 -38.70 2.02 19.05
C ILE A 5 -38.51 0.97 20.11
N TYR A 6 -38.21 -0.27 19.77
CA TYR A 6 -37.97 -1.33 20.72
C TYR A 6 -36.76 -1.05 21.62
N LEU A 7 -35.67 -0.54 21.04
CA LEU A 7 -34.48 -0.13 21.78
C LEU A 7 -34.81 0.96 22.79
N GLU A 8 -35.48 2.04 22.36
CA GLU A 8 -35.90 3.15 23.23
C GLU A 8 -36.78 2.69 24.40
N VAL A 9 -37.75 1.79 24.11
CA VAL A 9 -38.64 1.21 25.17
C VAL A 9 -37.81 0.37 26.14
N SER A 10 -36.84 -0.40 25.67
CA SER A 10 -35.95 -1.21 26.50
C SER A 10 -35.09 -0.32 27.42
N GLU A 11 -34.43 0.69 26.86
CA GLU A 11 -33.59 1.63 27.61
C GLU A 11 -34.38 2.39 28.70
N LYS A 12 -35.57 2.91 28.36
CA LYS A 12 -36.44 3.58 29.31
C LYS A 12 -36.93 2.64 30.42
N THR A 13 -37.17 1.38 30.07
CA THR A 13 -37.60 0.37 31.06
C THR A 13 -36.46 0.07 32.02
N GLU A 14 -35.23 -0.11 31.54
CA GLU A 14 -34.04 -0.34 32.35
C GLU A 14 -33.71 0.87 33.24
N ALA A 15 -33.74 2.07 32.67
CA ALA A 15 -33.51 3.31 33.41
C ALA A 15 -34.53 3.50 34.54
N ALA A 16 -35.81 3.22 34.29
CA ALA A 16 -36.86 3.27 35.29
C ALA A 16 -36.65 2.23 36.41
N LYS A 17 -36.26 1.01 36.04
CA LYS A 17 -35.92 -0.07 37.00
C LYS A 17 -34.75 0.34 37.90
N LYS A 18 -33.70 0.91 37.33
CA LYS A 18 -32.55 1.44 38.10
C LYS A 18 -32.97 2.57 39.07
N ALA A 19 -33.95 3.39 38.68
CA ALA A 19 -34.48 4.49 39.49
C ALA A 19 -35.60 4.07 40.49
N GLY A 20 -35.87 2.76 40.63
CA GLY A 20 -36.92 2.25 41.52
C GLY A 20 -38.35 2.58 41.04
N ARG A 21 -38.55 3.00 39.81
CA ARG A 21 -39.84 3.41 39.24
C ARG A 21 -40.47 2.26 38.45
N ARG A 22 -41.80 2.13 38.55
CA ARG A 22 -42.55 1.17 37.70
C ARG A 22 -43.02 1.85 36.43
N VAL A 23 -42.72 1.24 35.27
CA VAL A 23 -43.15 1.72 33.97
C VAL A 23 -43.95 0.61 33.25
N SER A 24 -45.02 0.99 32.61
CA SER A 24 -45.84 0.05 31.83
C SER A 24 -45.25 -0.11 30.39
N VAL A 25 -44.46 -1.14 30.19
CA VAL A 25 -43.95 -1.51 28.84
C VAL A 25 -45.10 -1.67 27.87
N SER A 26 -46.20 -2.31 28.27
CA SER A 26 -47.36 -2.51 27.40
C SER A 26 -48.04 -1.20 27.01
N GLY A 27 -48.08 -0.22 27.94
CA GLY A 27 -48.62 1.12 27.67
C GLY A 27 -47.74 1.89 26.66
N MET A 28 -46.41 1.85 26.84
CA MET A 28 -45.48 2.48 25.91
C MET A 28 -45.60 1.89 24.52
N LEU A 29 -45.58 0.57 24.38
CA LEU A 29 -45.70 -0.10 23.09
C LEU A 29 -47.03 0.22 22.38
N LYS A 30 -48.13 0.23 23.15
CA LYS A 30 -49.47 0.61 22.62
C LYS A 30 -49.47 2.07 22.12
N PHE A 31 -48.89 3.00 22.92
CA PHE A 31 -48.82 4.42 22.57
C PHE A 31 -47.99 4.63 21.31
N LEU A 32 -46.87 3.87 21.14
CA LEU A 32 -45.99 3.95 19.98
C LEU A 32 -46.46 3.10 18.77
N GLY A 33 -47.64 2.47 18.86
CA GLY A 33 -48.26 1.71 17.77
C GLY A 33 -47.50 0.45 17.37
N VAL A 34 -46.73 -0.17 18.26
CA VAL A 34 -45.93 -1.36 17.98
C VAL A 34 -46.37 -2.58 18.75
N SER A 35 -46.18 -3.77 18.14
CA SER A 35 -46.64 -5.04 18.68
C SER A 35 -45.85 -5.48 19.95
N ARG A 36 -46.56 -5.85 21.00
CA ARG A 36 -45.97 -6.43 22.20
C ARG A 36 -45.30 -7.77 21.95
N SER A 37 -45.91 -8.61 21.10
CA SER A 37 -45.29 -9.89 20.69
C SER A 37 -43.99 -9.68 19.91
N GLY A 38 -43.99 -8.71 18.99
CA GLY A 38 -42.79 -8.31 18.27
C GLY A 38 -41.66 -7.81 19.19
N TYR A 39 -42.01 -6.99 20.20
CA TYR A 39 -41.04 -6.53 21.19
C TYR A 39 -40.46 -7.68 22.01
N ARG A 40 -41.27 -8.63 22.46
CA ARG A 40 -40.78 -9.82 23.18
C ARG A 40 -39.88 -10.69 22.30
N ALA A 41 -40.28 -10.93 21.06
CA ALA A 41 -39.45 -11.67 20.10
C ALA A 41 -38.10 -10.98 19.87
N TRP A 42 -38.11 -9.64 19.77
CA TRP A 42 -36.89 -8.84 19.65
C TRP A 42 -35.99 -8.95 20.89
N LEU A 43 -36.55 -8.86 22.12
CA LEU A 43 -35.80 -9.01 23.37
C LEU A 43 -35.12 -10.37 23.54
N HIS A 44 -35.72 -11.42 22.99
CA HIS A 44 -35.22 -12.80 23.10
C HIS A 44 -34.58 -13.30 21.80
N ARG A 45 -34.36 -12.37 20.84
CA ARG A 45 -33.78 -12.73 19.57
C ARG A 45 -32.32 -13.19 19.75
N VAL A 46 -32.10 -14.45 19.41
CA VAL A 46 -30.76 -14.98 19.29
C VAL A 46 -30.30 -14.75 17.83
N PRO A 47 -29.15 -14.10 17.60
CA PRO A 47 -28.63 -13.95 16.25
C PRO A 47 -28.45 -15.30 15.55
N SER A 48 -28.89 -15.41 14.31
CA SER A 48 -28.68 -16.60 13.48
C SER A 48 -27.18 -16.85 13.23
N ASP A 49 -26.81 -18.07 12.90
CA ASP A 49 -25.42 -18.39 12.58
C ASP A 49 -24.91 -17.59 11.37
N THR A 50 -25.79 -17.26 10.43
CA THR A 50 -25.48 -16.36 9.33
C THR A 50 -25.18 -14.94 9.79
N GLU A 51 -25.94 -14.42 10.77
CA GLU A 51 -25.67 -13.11 11.38
C GLU A 51 -24.37 -13.09 12.16
N LYS A 52 -24.12 -14.12 12.98
CA LYS A 52 -22.87 -14.27 13.73
C LYS A 52 -21.67 -14.32 12.79
N ARG A 53 -21.76 -15.13 11.72
CA ARG A 53 -20.73 -15.20 10.69
C ARG A 53 -20.50 -13.85 10.01
N ARG A 54 -21.58 -13.13 9.67
CA ARG A 54 -21.50 -11.79 9.05
C ARG A 54 -20.71 -10.82 9.93
N GLU A 55 -21.03 -10.74 11.21
CA GLU A 55 -20.36 -9.85 12.15
C GLU A 55 -18.89 -10.27 12.37
N SER A 56 -18.62 -11.57 12.45
CA SER A 56 -17.24 -12.07 12.50
C SER A 56 -16.42 -11.69 11.27
N VAL A 57 -17.01 -11.82 10.07
CA VAL A 57 -16.34 -11.41 8.83
C VAL A 57 -16.14 -9.91 8.75
N LYS A 58 -17.11 -9.10 9.19
CA LYS A 58 -16.95 -7.64 9.26
C LYS A 58 -15.81 -7.23 10.20
N ALA A 59 -15.69 -7.87 11.36
CA ALA A 59 -14.56 -7.63 12.27
C ALA A 59 -13.21 -7.92 11.59
N LYS A 60 -13.07 -9.07 10.91
CA LYS A 60 -11.87 -9.39 10.13
C LYS A 60 -11.59 -8.39 9.00
N ILE A 61 -12.65 -7.90 8.33
CA ILE A 61 -12.51 -6.84 7.32
C ILE A 61 -11.95 -5.56 7.95
N GLN A 62 -12.44 -5.19 9.13
CA GLN A 62 -11.95 -4.01 9.85
C GLN A 62 -10.47 -4.17 10.23
N ASP A 63 -10.10 -5.30 10.80
CA ASP A 63 -8.71 -5.59 11.19
C ASP A 63 -7.76 -5.49 9.98
N ILE A 64 -8.09 -6.14 8.85
CA ILE A 64 -7.29 -6.08 7.61
C ILE A 64 -7.23 -4.64 7.06
N TYR A 65 -8.33 -3.90 7.12
CA TYR A 65 -8.39 -2.53 6.66
C TYR A 65 -7.48 -1.62 7.50
N ASP A 66 -7.49 -1.77 8.81
CA ASP A 66 -6.66 -0.99 9.73
C ASP A 66 -5.17 -1.39 9.62
N ASP A 67 -4.86 -2.69 9.56
CA ASP A 67 -3.50 -3.21 9.33
C ASP A 67 -2.89 -2.71 8.02
N SER A 68 -3.72 -2.56 6.98
CA SER A 68 -3.30 -1.97 5.71
C SER A 68 -3.17 -0.44 5.76
N LYS A 69 -3.31 0.18 6.93
CA LYS A 69 -3.36 1.64 7.09
C LYS A 69 -4.45 2.27 6.19
N GLN A 70 -5.60 1.61 6.10
CA GLN A 70 -6.77 2.02 5.31
C GLN A 70 -6.56 2.04 3.78
N ASN A 71 -5.53 1.34 3.29
CA ASN A 71 -5.19 1.34 1.86
C ASN A 71 -5.89 0.25 1.06
N TYR A 72 -6.36 -0.83 1.71
CA TYR A 72 -6.95 -1.93 0.98
C TYR A 72 -8.43 -1.72 0.69
N GLY A 73 -8.80 -1.94 -0.57
CA GLY A 73 -10.18 -2.06 -1.03
C GLY A 73 -10.64 -3.52 -1.06
N ALA A 74 -11.90 -3.73 -1.49
CA ALA A 74 -12.51 -5.05 -1.54
C ALA A 74 -11.64 -6.14 -2.21
N PRO A 75 -10.95 -5.90 -3.35
CA PRO A 75 -10.11 -6.93 -3.96
C PRO A 75 -9.01 -7.45 -3.03
N LYS A 76 -8.21 -6.56 -2.46
CA LYS A 76 -7.09 -6.94 -1.58
C LYS A 76 -7.58 -7.54 -0.26
N ILE A 77 -8.62 -6.98 0.36
CA ILE A 77 -9.23 -7.53 1.58
C ILE A 77 -9.76 -8.95 1.33
N THR A 78 -10.37 -9.20 0.15
CA THR A 78 -10.83 -10.53 -0.22
C THR A 78 -9.67 -11.54 -0.29
N VAL A 79 -8.53 -11.13 -0.84
CA VAL A 79 -7.33 -11.98 -0.90
C VAL A 79 -6.84 -12.33 0.51
N GLU A 80 -6.74 -11.34 1.40
CA GLU A 80 -6.31 -11.56 2.78
C GLU A 80 -7.27 -12.48 3.55
N LEU A 81 -8.59 -12.26 3.42
CA LEU A 81 -9.59 -13.13 4.03
C LEU A 81 -9.47 -14.58 3.54
N ARG A 82 -9.21 -14.79 2.24
CA ARG A 82 -9.04 -16.14 1.68
C ARG A 82 -7.77 -16.84 2.18
N LYS A 83 -6.69 -16.11 2.43
CA LYS A 83 -5.49 -16.66 3.07
C LYS A 83 -5.78 -17.22 4.47
N THR A 84 -6.75 -16.66 5.18
CA THR A 84 -7.20 -17.19 6.49
C THR A 84 -8.28 -18.26 6.39
N GLY A 85 -8.58 -18.77 5.18
CA GLY A 85 -9.55 -19.82 4.93
C GLY A 85 -10.99 -19.36 4.75
N GLU A 86 -11.26 -18.06 4.68
CA GLU A 86 -12.63 -17.56 4.45
C GLU A 86 -13.06 -17.77 3.00
N VAL A 87 -14.21 -18.42 2.82
CA VAL A 87 -14.87 -18.56 1.52
C VAL A 87 -15.82 -17.39 1.31
N ILE A 88 -15.36 -16.36 0.60
CA ILE A 88 -16.11 -15.12 0.39
C ILE A 88 -15.85 -14.52 -1.00
N SER A 89 -16.87 -13.87 -1.57
CA SER A 89 -16.73 -13.14 -2.83
C SER A 89 -16.31 -11.69 -2.59
N GLU A 90 -15.60 -11.11 -3.57
CA GLU A 90 -15.23 -9.70 -3.55
C GLU A 90 -16.46 -8.78 -3.46
N ARG A 91 -17.54 -9.14 -4.17
CA ARG A 91 -18.81 -8.41 -4.11
C ARG A 91 -19.36 -8.35 -2.68
N THR A 92 -19.29 -9.45 -1.94
CA THR A 92 -19.76 -9.51 -0.54
C THR A 92 -18.91 -8.63 0.35
N VAL A 93 -17.57 -8.69 0.22
CA VAL A 93 -16.63 -7.82 0.94
C VAL A 93 -16.93 -6.36 0.65
N GLY A 94 -17.08 -5.97 -0.62
CA GLY A 94 -17.45 -4.61 -1.02
C GLY A 94 -18.79 -4.15 -0.45
N THR A 95 -19.76 -5.05 -0.29
CA THR A 95 -21.03 -4.75 0.36
C THR A 95 -20.86 -4.51 1.85
N TYR A 96 -20.07 -5.33 2.54
CA TYR A 96 -19.80 -5.15 3.98
C TYR A 96 -18.99 -3.88 4.25
N MET A 97 -17.99 -3.57 3.44
CA MET A 97 -17.25 -2.31 3.54
C MET A 97 -18.18 -1.09 3.44
N ARG A 98 -19.12 -1.10 2.49
CA ARG A 98 -20.13 -0.02 2.34
C ARG A 98 -21.03 0.08 3.57
N GLN A 99 -21.49 -1.04 4.12
CA GLN A 99 -22.30 -1.07 5.34
C GLN A 99 -21.56 -0.53 6.57
N MET A 100 -20.25 -0.76 6.64
CA MET A 100 -19.36 -0.26 7.68
C MET A 100 -18.91 1.18 7.46
N GLY A 101 -19.22 1.79 6.29
CA GLY A 101 -18.81 3.14 5.94
C GLY A 101 -17.32 3.30 5.65
N ILE A 102 -16.59 2.21 5.39
CA ILE A 102 -15.15 2.21 5.11
C ILE A 102 -14.84 2.16 3.62
N ARG A 103 -13.78 2.87 3.21
CA ARG A 103 -13.32 2.94 1.82
C ARG A 103 -11.80 2.95 1.79
N ALA A 104 -11.22 2.29 0.77
CA ALA A 104 -9.80 2.44 0.47
C ALA A 104 -9.47 3.91 0.17
N GLN A 105 -8.27 4.32 0.54
CA GLN A 105 -7.76 5.65 0.19
C GLN A 105 -7.67 5.80 -1.33
N TRP A 106 -8.30 6.83 -1.84
CA TRP A 106 -8.28 7.18 -3.25
C TRP A 106 -8.05 8.68 -3.41
N SER A 107 -7.07 9.04 -4.23
CA SER A 107 -6.86 10.43 -4.66
C SER A 107 -6.84 10.50 -6.18
N LYS A 108 -7.25 11.65 -6.73
CA LYS A 108 -7.18 11.85 -8.19
C LYS A 108 -5.75 11.68 -8.67
N PRO A 109 -5.51 11.03 -9.82
CA PRO A 109 -4.19 10.98 -10.44
C PRO A 109 -3.69 12.40 -10.71
N TRP A 110 -2.41 12.63 -10.41
CA TRP A 110 -1.73 13.89 -10.73
C TRP A 110 -1.28 13.85 -12.19
N THR A 111 -1.39 14.99 -12.91
CA THR A 111 -0.87 15.10 -14.28
C THR A 111 0.61 15.49 -14.21
N ILE A 112 1.48 14.71 -14.85
CA ILE A 112 2.92 14.91 -14.89
C ILE A 112 3.24 15.94 -15.96
N THR A 113 4.06 16.95 -15.63
CA THR A 113 4.70 17.85 -16.59
C THR A 113 6.21 17.72 -16.47
N THR A 114 6.82 16.93 -17.33
CA THR A 114 8.29 16.86 -17.45
C THR A 114 8.76 17.88 -18.45
N LYS A 115 9.71 18.76 -18.09
CA LYS A 115 10.44 19.63 -19.02
C LYS A 115 11.67 18.89 -19.53
N ASP A 116 11.80 18.84 -20.84
CA ASP A 116 12.90 18.18 -21.56
C ASP A 116 14.25 18.89 -21.36
N SER A 117 15.29 18.08 -21.13
CA SER A 117 16.66 18.42 -21.44
C SER A 117 17.14 17.56 -22.61
N ASP A 118 17.75 18.18 -23.60
CA ASP A 118 18.19 17.55 -24.86
C ASP A 118 19.55 16.88 -24.62
N PHE A 119 19.61 15.56 -24.61
CA PHE A 119 20.86 14.79 -24.50
C PHE A 119 20.94 13.69 -25.54
N SER A 120 22.17 13.52 -26.05
CA SER A 120 22.65 12.82 -27.24
C SER A 120 22.15 11.37 -27.42
N THR A 121 22.41 10.87 -28.66
CA THR A 121 22.22 9.50 -29.15
C THR A 121 22.97 8.41 -28.37
N GLU A 122 23.81 8.75 -27.39
CA GLU A 122 24.59 7.81 -26.58
C GLU A 122 23.77 7.16 -25.44
N LEU A 123 22.61 7.71 -25.11
CA LEU A 123 21.77 7.19 -24.01
C LEU A 123 20.78 6.16 -24.56
N GLN A 124 21.13 4.89 -24.48
CA GLN A 124 20.32 3.79 -24.99
C GLN A 124 19.29 3.31 -23.98
N ASN A 125 18.09 2.94 -24.45
CA ASN A 125 17.12 2.19 -23.68
C ASN A 125 17.40 0.68 -23.85
N ILE A 126 18.16 0.10 -22.94
CA ILE A 126 18.46 -1.33 -22.93
C ILE A 126 17.29 -2.13 -22.34
N LEU A 127 16.56 -1.55 -21.40
CA LEU A 127 15.43 -2.20 -20.72
C LEU A 127 14.27 -2.48 -21.67
N ASP A 128 13.99 -1.56 -22.61
CA ASP A 128 12.96 -1.66 -23.66
C ASP A 128 11.64 -2.28 -23.16
N GLU A 129 11.08 -1.70 -22.09
CA GLU A 129 9.84 -2.11 -21.43
C GLU A 129 9.81 -3.54 -20.86
N GLN A 130 10.95 -4.22 -20.74
CA GLN A 130 11.04 -5.54 -20.12
C GLN A 130 11.01 -5.44 -18.60
N PHE A 131 9.86 -5.05 -18.05
CA PHE A 131 9.70 -4.76 -16.63
C PHE A 131 9.57 -5.99 -15.72
N ASN A 132 9.62 -7.20 -16.23
CA ASN A 132 9.41 -8.42 -15.47
C ASN A 132 10.64 -9.35 -15.59
N PRO A 133 11.77 -8.99 -14.95
CA PRO A 133 12.94 -9.87 -14.90
C PRO A 133 12.62 -11.15 -14.11
N ASP A 134 13.35 -12.20 -14.38
CA ASP A 134 13.17 -13.54 -13.84
C ASP A 134 13.87 -13.77 -12.48
N ARG A 135 14.74 -12.84 -12.07
CA ARG A 135 15.52 -12.94 -10.82
C ARG A 135 15.73 -11.59 -10.13
N PRO A 136 15.96 -11.58 -8.81
CA PRO A 136 16.41 -10.39 -8.09
C PRO A 136 17.74 -9.87 -8.67
N ASN A 137 17.95 -8.57 -8.56
CA ASN A 137 19.16 -7.88 -9.03
C ASN A 137 19.46 -8.02 -10.54
N ALA A 138 18.46 -8.37 -11.37
CA ALA A 138 18.61 -8.31 -12.83
C ALA A 138 18.41 -6.90 -13.36
N VAL A 139 17.41 -6.19 -12.85
CA VAL A 139 17.09 -4.82 -13.25
C VAL A 139 16.72 -3.99 -12.03
N TRP A 140 17.41 -2.88 -11.84
CA TRP A 140 17.05 -1.83 -10.89
C TRP A 140 16.55 -0.61 -11.65
N CYS A 141 15.44 -0.01 -11.18
CA CYS A 141 15.00 1.31 -11.63
C CYS A 141 15.29 2.36 -10.57
N SER A 142 15.82 3.51 -10.99
CA SER A 142 16.08 4.65 -10.12
C SER A 142 15.36 5.89 -10.61
N ASP A 143 14.77 6.65 -9.70
CA ASP A 143 14.12 7.92 -10.00
C ASP A 143 14.07 8.83 -8.77
N ILE A 144 13.89 10.13 -9.01
CA ILE A 144 13.78 11.15 -7.97
C ILE A 144 12.38 11.75 -7.99
N THR A 145 11.72 11.78 -6.85
CA THR A 145 10.47 12.49 -6.70
C THR A 145 10.56 13.55 -5.63
N TYR A 146 9.87 14.67 -5.83
CA TYR A 146 9.77 15.73 -4.83
C TYR A 146 8.58 15.54 -3.91
N ILE A 147 8.75 15.95 -2.67
CA ILE A 147 7.74 15.94 -1.61
C ILE A 147 7.65 17.35 -1.06
N TRP A 148 6.43 17.88 -1.03
CA TRP A 148 6.18 19.21 -0.46
C TRP A 148 6.16 19.15 1.06
N THR A 149 6.90 20.04 1.70
CA THR A 149 6.82 20.34 3.14
C THR A 149 6.54 21.84 3.33
N ILE A 150 6.16 22.24 4.55
CA ILE A 150 5.94 23.68 4.83
C ILE A 150 7.24 24.47 4.63
N ASP A 151 8.40 23.86 4.98
CA ASP A 151 9.72 24.50 4.86
C ASP A 151 10.26 24.48 3.42
N GLY A 152 9.56 23.83 2.47
CA GLY A 152 9.97 23.74 1.07
C GLY A 152 9.95 22.31 0.54
N PHE A 153 10.53 22.09 -0.65
CA PHE A 153 10.62 20.77 -1.25
C PHE A 153 11.77 19.97 -0.64
N VAL A 154 11.51 18.69 -0.43
CA VAL A 154 12.53 17.67 -0.22
C VAL A 154 12.45 16.61 -1.32
N TYR A 155 13.55 15.97 -1.63
CA TYR A 155 13.73 15.09 -2.79
C TYR A 155 13.97 13.66 -2.32
N LEU A 156 13.12 12.74 -2.73
CA LEU A 156 13.25 11.33 -2.46
C LEU A 156 13.83 10.63 -3.69
N THR A 157 15.07 10.18 -3.59
CA THR A 157 15.69 9.27 -4.55
C THR A 157 15.39 7.84 -4.11
N SER A 158 14.92 7.00 -5.02
CA SER A 158 14.57 5.61 -4.74
C SER A 158 15.20 4.67 -5.76
N ILE A 159 15.59 3.47 -5.33
CA ILE A 159 15.97 2.37 -6.22
C ILE A 159 15.04 1.20 -5.96
N MET A 160 14.38 0.74 -7.01
CA MET A 160 13.47 -0.40 -7.03
C MET A 160 14.10 -1.56 -7.76
N ASP A 161 14.09 -2.75 -7.17
CA ASP A 161 14.31 -4.00 -7.89
C ASP A 161 13.04 -4.39 -8.65
N LEU A 162 13.13 -4.51 -9.97
CA LEU A 162 11.96 -4.80 -10.81
C LEU A 162 11.43 -6.22 -10.64
N PHE A 163 12.22 -7.17 -10.16
CA PHE A 163 11.75 -8.53 -9.91
C PHE A 163 10.64 -8.56 -8.86
N SER A 164 10.89 -7.93 -7.72
CA SER A 164 9.99 -7.97 -6.56
C SER A 164 9.23 -6.67 -6.32
N ARG A 165 9.51 -5.61 -7.08
CA ARG A 165 9.05 -4.24 -6.80
C ARG A 165 9.53 -3.69 -5.44
N LYS A 166 10.53 -4.31 -4.84
CA LYS A 166 11.11 -3.91 -3.57
C LYS A 166 11.90 -2.61 -3.71
N ILE A 167 11.67 -1.67 -2.82
CA ILE A 167 12.54 -0.50 -2.68
C ILE A 167 13.78 -0.93 -1.89
N ILE A 168 14.87 -1.17 -2.59
CA ILE A 168 16.11 -1.70 -2.01
C ILE A 168 16.96 -0.63 -1.34
N ALA A 169 16.87 0.60 -1.84
CA ALA A 169 17.53 1.77 -1.24
C ALA A 169 16.74 3.04 -1.51
N TRP A 170 16.92 4.00 -0.60
CA TRP A 170 16.37 5.34 -0.76
C TRP A 170 17.19 6.36 0.03
N THR A 171 17.14 7.61 -0.43
CA THR A 171 17.75 8.77 0.23
C THR A 171 16.79 9.94 0.14
N LEU A 172 16.60 10.65 1.25
CA LEU A 172 15.90 11.93 1.26
C LEU A 172 16.95 13.04 1.34
N SER A 173 16.75 14.11 0.55
CA SER A 173 17.65 15.26 0.51
C SER A 173 16.85 16.56 0.45
N GLU A 174 17.43 17.65 0.96
CA GLU A 174 16.89 19.01 0.82
C GLU A 174 17.31 19.65 -0.51
N THR A 175 18.28 19.06 -1.20
CA THR A 175 18.81 19.54 -2.48
C THR A 175 18.70 18.45 -3.57
N LEU A 176 18.60 18.90 -4.83
CA LEU A 176 18.53 18.01 -5.98
C LEU A 176 19.92 17.83 -6.61
N GLU A 177 20.86 17.31 -5.83
CA GLU A 177 22.24 17.09 -6.25
C GLU A 177 22.51 15.65 -6.69
N VAL A 178 23.60 15.45 -7.46
CA VAL A 178 24.05 14.12 -7.88
C VAL A 178 24.43 13.24 -6.69
N SER A 179 24.91 13.83 -5.62
CA SER A 179 25.30 13.17 -4.37
C SER A 179 24.20 12.26 -3.81
N CYS A 180 22.93 12.70 -3.85
CA CYS A 180 21.82 11.90 -3.33
C CYS A 180 21.57 10.63 -4.16
N VAL A 181 21.80 10.66 -5.46
CA VAL A 181 21.71 9.48 -6.33
C VAL A 181 22.87 8.52 -6.05
N ILE A 182 24.09 9.06 -5.92
CA ILE A 182 25.29 8.27 -5.58
C ILE A 182 25.12 7.56 -4.25
N ASP A 183 24.69 8.27 -3.22
CA ASP A 183 24.44 7.70 -1.89
C ASP A 183 23.39 6.58 -1.95
N THR A 184 22.34 6.76 -2.75
CA THR A 184 21.30 5.74 -2.91
C THR A 184 21.84 4.50 -3.60
N ILE A 185 22.67 4.64 -4.64
CA ILE A 185 23.32 3.52 -5.33
C ILE A 185 24.27 2.78 -4.37
N ASN A 186 25.08 3.50 -3.60
CA ASN A 186 25.99 2.90 -2.66
C ASN A 186 25.24 2.13 -1.55
N LYS A 187 24.12 2.65 -1.05
CA LYS A 187 23.25 1.94 -0.13
C LYS A 187 22.67 0.68 -0.76
N ALA A 188 22.24 0.73 -2.04
CA ALA A 188 21.73 -0.44 -2.76
C ALA A 188 22.81 -1.51 -2.90
N LYS A 189 24.01 -1.14 -3.33
CA LYS A 189 25.17 -2.05 -3.42
C LYS A 189 25.54 -2.68 -2.08
N ALA A 190 25.47 -1.92 -0.99
CA ALA A 190 25.76 -2.44 0.35
C ALA A 190 24.71 -3.44 0.86
N ARG A 191 23.49 -3.37 0.35
CA ARG A 191 22.36 -4.23 0.76
C ARG A 191 22.18 -5.46 -0.13
N ARG A 192 22.82 -5.49 -1.31
CA ARG A 192 22.60 -6.51 -2.33
C ARG A 192 23.91 -7.14 -2.78
N ASN A 193 23.91 -8.45 -2.87
CA ASN A 193 24.99 -9.17 -3.56
C ASN A 193 24.73 -9.11 -5.07
N ILE A 194 25.68 -8.52 -5.82
CA ILE A 194 25.58 -8.37 -7.28
C ILE A 194 26.65 -9.24 -7.90
N ASP A 195 26.31 -10.49 -8.16
CA ASP A 195 27.19 -11.52 -8.71
C ASP A 195 26.94 -11.80 -10.20
N GLN A 196 25.89 -11.19 -10.77
CA GLN A 196 25.49 -11.35 -12.16
C GLN A 196 25.23 -9.98 -12.82
N PRO A 197 25.19 -9.92 -14.18
CA PRO A 197 24.92 -8.66 -14.88
C PRO A 197 23.64 -7.98 -14.39
N LEU A 198 23.75 -6.69 -14.09
CA LEU A 198 22.68 -5.85 -13.57
C LEU A 198 22.45 -4.66 -14.50
N ILE A 199 21.21 -4.47 -14.91
CA ILE A 199 20.77 -3.25 -15.62
C ILE A 199 20.32 -2.24 -14.58
N ILE A 200 20.83 -1.01 -14.63
CA ILE A 200 20.29 0.13 -13.89
C ILE A 200 19.60 1.09 -14.87
N HIS A 201 18.29 1.22 -14.72
CA HIS A 201 17.46 2.06 -15.56
C HIS A 201 17.04 3.34 -14.84
N SER A 202 17.07 4.46 -15.55
CA SER A 202 16.64 5.77 -15.03
C SER A 202 16.07 6.64 -16.16
N ASP A 203 15.53 7.78 -15.78
CA ASP A 203 15.27 8.86 -16.73
C ASP A 203 16.59 9.50 -17.19
N ARG A 204 16.49 10.56 -18.04
CA ARG A 204 17.63 11.33 -18.54
C ARG A 204 17.90 12.58 -17.70
N GLY A 205 17.54 12.61 -16.45
CA GLY A 205 17.83 13.70 -15.54
C GLY A 205 19.32 13.98 -15.43
N SER A 206 19.71 15.23 -15.21
CA SER A 206 21.12 15.66 -15.14
C SER A 206 21.94 14.84 -14.13
N GLN A 207 21.30 14.35 -13.08
CA GLN A 207 21.92 13.52 -12.03
C GLN A 207 22.37 12.16 -12.58
N TYR A 208 21.61 11.57 -13.51
CA TYR A 208 21.86 10.24 -14.07
C TYR A 208 22.84 10.24 -15.27
N VAL A 209 23.17 11.41 -15.81
CA VAL A 209 24.16 11.56 -16.88
C VAL A 209 25.48 12.11 -16.39
N ALA A 210 25.58 12.49 -15.11
CA ALA A 210 26.79 13.03 -14.50
C ALA A 210 27.96 12.03 -14.50
N THR A 211 29.18 12.55 -14.52
CA THR A 211 30.41 11.73 -14.52
C THR A 211 30.52 10.87 -13.26
N GLU A 212 30.09 11.40 -12.13
CA GLU A 212 30.09 10.72 -10.84
C GLU A 212 29.12 9.53 -10.83
N TYR A 213 27.96 9.70 -11.43
CA TYR A 213 26.99 8.60 -11.62
C TYR A 213 27.58 7.50 -12.49
N LYS A 214 28.24 7.87 -13.62
CA LYS A 214 28.88 6.90 -14.51
C LYS A 214 29.97 6.10 -13.81
N LYS A 215 30.73 6.71 -12.90
CA LYS A 215 31.76 6.03 -12.09
C LYS A 215 31.13 5.04 -11.11
N VAL A 216 30.12 5.44 -10.35
CA VAL A 216 29.51 4.55 -9.37
C VAL A 216 28.75 3.38 -10.00
N THR A 217 28.35 3.50 -11.26
CA THR A 217 27.65 2.45 -12.03
C THR A 217 28.50 1.79 -13.10
N GLU A 218 29.83 1.86 -13.03
CA GLU A 218 30.74 1.32 -14.07
C GLU A 218 30.56 -0.19 -14.30
N ASN A 219 30.27 -0.95 -13.24
CA ASN A 219 30.00 -2.39 -13.28
C ASN A 219 28.54 -2.75 -13.57
N MET A 220 27.73 -1.79 -13.99
CA MET A 220 26.33 -1.97 -14.32
C MET A 220 26.04 -1.58 -15.77
N GLN A 221 25.06 -2.19 -16.37
CA GLN A 221 24.56 -1.78 -17.68
C GLN A 221 23.58 -0.62 -17.50
N ARG A 222 23.99 0.60 -17.88
CA ARG A 222 23.12 1.78 -17.78
C ARG A 222 22.10 1.78 -18.91
N SER A 223 20.85 1.91 -18.56
CA SER A 223 19.69 2.04 -19.43
C SER A 223 18.95 3.34 -19.15
N TYR A 224 18.50 4.02 -20.18
CA TYR A 224 17.83 5.31 -20.08
C TYR A 224 16.50 5.33 -20.80
N SER A 225 15.49 5.92 -20.21
CA SER A 225 14.18 6.11 -20.84
C SER A 225 14.32 6.83 -22.19
N LYS A 226 13.47 6.46 -23.15
CA LYS A 226 13.37 7.20 -24.43
C LYS A 226 12.89 8.63 -24.15
N LYS A 227 13.33 9.58 -24.99
CA LYS A 227 12.91 10.98 -24.87
C LYS A 227 11.39 11.10 -25.02
N ALA A 228 10.74 11.83 -24.12
CA ALA A 228 9.28 12.04 -24.12
C ALA A 228 8.43 10.74 -24.07
N PHE A 229 8.97 9.67 -23.51
CA PHE A 229 8.28 8.40 -23.38
C PHE A 229 8.17 7.97 -21.91
N PRO A 230 7.18 8.47 -21.18
CA PRO A 230 7.06 8.26 -19.72
C PRO A 230 6.84 6.78 -19.34
N TRP A 231 6.38 5.95 -20.27
CA TRP A 231 6.14 4.53 -20.01
C TRP A 231 7.42 3.74 -19.69
N ASP A 232 8.58 4.20 -20.17
CA ASP A 232 9.87 3.52 -19.94
C ASP A 232 10.27 3.46 -18.47
N ASN A 233 9.78 4.38 -17.60
CA ASN A 233 10.06 4.39 -16.15
C ASN A 233 8.81 4.15 -15.29
N ALA A 234 7.76 3.60 -15.90
CA ALA A 234 6.43 3.50 -15.31
C ALA A 234 6.39 2.77 -13.95
N CYS A 235 7.26 1.79 -13.72
CA CYS A 235 7.27 1.01 -12.48
C CYS A 235 7.61 1.86 -11.25
N ILE A 236 8.67 2.65 -11.32
CA ILE A 236 9.10 3.48 -10.20
C ILE A 236 8.24 4.75 -10.07
N GLU A 237 7.77 5.31 -11.20
CA GLU A 237 6.80 6.41 -11.18
C GLU A 237 5.48 5.98 -10.52
N SER A 238 5.01 4.76 -10.81
CA SER A 238 3.86 4.17 -10.14
C SER A 238 4.08 4.06 -8.64
N PHE A 239 5.26 3.61 -8.20
CA PHE A 239 5.62 3.57 -6.79
C PHE A 239 5.59 4.97 -6.15
N HIS A 240 6.17 5.98 -6.78
CA HIS A 240 6.14 7.36 -6.28
C HIS A 240 4.70 7.89 -6.14
N SER A 241 3.85 7.55 -7.11
CA SER A 241 2.42 7.86 -7.01
C SER A 241 1.74 7.12 -5.84
N ILE A 242 2.10 5.86 -5.61
CA ILE A 242 1.55 5.03 -4.54
C ILE A 242 1.92 5.58 -3.16
N ILE A 243 3.20 5.85 -2.87
CA ILE A 243 3.62 6.37 -1.56
C ILE A 243 2.96 7.72 -1.26
N LYS A 244 2.85 8.60 -2.26
CA LYS A 244 2.17 9.88 -2.11
C LYS A 244 0.69 9.69 -1.78
N ARG A 245 -0.04 8.87 -2.54
CA ARG A 245 -1.48 8.62 -2.35
C ARG A 245 -1.80 7.86 -1.08
N GLU A 246 -1.09 6.77 -0.84
CA GLU A 246 -1.39 5.86 0.26
C GLU A 246 -0.92 6.40 1.60
N TRP A 247 0.04 7.33 1.62
CA TRP A 247 0.64 7.76 2.88
C TRP A 247 0.90 9.26 2.98
N LEU A 248 1.81 9.82 2.18
CA LEU A 248 2.32 11.17 2.41
C LEU A 248 1.25 12.27 2.33
N ASN A 249 0.31 12.16 1.39
CA ASN A 249 -0.77 13.16 1.21
C ASN A 249 -1.80 13.19 2.35
N ARG A 250 -1.70 12.28 3.33
CA ARG A 250 -2.54 12.29 4.53
C ARG A 250 -2.04 13.27 5.59
N PHE A 251 -0.80 13.73 5.45
CA PHE A 251 -0.13 14.55 6.45
C PHE A 251 0.17 15.93 5.89
N LYS A 252 0.02 16.94 6.74
CA LYS A 252 0.62 18.23 6.52
C LYS A 252 2.05 18.16 7.02
N ILE A 253 2.98 17.87 6.12
CA ILE A 253 4.39 17.64 6.45
C ILE A 253 5.05 18.99 6.70
N HIS A 254 5.68 19.18 7.86
CA HIS A 254 6.27 20.46 8.25
C HIS A 254 7.70 20.59 7.73
N ASP A 255 8.54 19.60 7.97
CA ASP A 255 9.98 19.68 7.77
C ASP A 255 10.57 18.37 7.21
N TYR A 256 11.87 18.39 6.96
CA TYR A 256 12.66 17.24 6.52
C TYR A 256 12.55 16.05 7.49
N LYS A 257 12.63 16.27 8.81
CA LYS A 257 12.63 15.20 9.81
C LYS A 257 11.30 14.45 9.81
N GLN A 258 10.19 15.18 9.70
CA GLN A 258 8.88 14.57 9.60
C GLN A 258 8.71 13.79 8.28
N ALA A 259 9.16 14.37 7.15
CA ALA A 259 9.16 13.69 5.87
C ALA A 259 9.96 12.38 5.93
N TYR A 260 11.19 12.42 6.48
CA TYR A 260 12.06 11.25 6.64
C TYR A 260 11.38 10.14 7.46
N ARG A 261 10.79 10.50 8.62
CA ARG A 261 10.10 9.53 9.48
C ARG A 261 8.92 8.87 8.76
N LEU A 262 8.10 9.65 8.06
CA LEU A 262 6.94 9.13 7.32
C LEU A 262 7.36 8.20 6.18
N ILE A 263 8.43 8.56 5.44
CA ILE A 263 8.96 7.73 4.36
C ILE A 263 9.55 6.44 4.93
N PHE A 264 10.35 6.52 5.98
CA PHE A 264 10.92 5.36 6.65
C PHE A 264 9.83 4.39 7.13
N GLU A 265 8.82 4.91 7.83
CA GLU A 265 7.70 4.10 8.31
C GLU A 265 6.95 3.42 7.15
N TYR A 266 6.71 4.15 6.07
CA TYR A 266 6.02 3.56 4.93
C TYR A 266 6.86 2.50 4.22
N LEU A 267 8.12 2.76 3.95
CA LEU A 267 8.96 1.86 3.17
C LEU A 267 9.40 0.62 3.96
N GLU A 268 9.93 0.82 5.17
CA GLU A 268 10.54 -0.27 5.93
C GLU A 268 9.51 -1.09 6.72
N ALA A 269 8.46 -0.45 7.25
CA ALA A 269 7.48 -1.14 8.08
C ALA A 269 6.21 -1.57 7.34
N PHE A 270 5.97 -1.07 6.12
CA PHE A 270 4.74 -1.40 5.40
C PHE A 270 4.97 -1.83 3.95
N TYR A 271 5.56 -0.98 3.09
CA TYR A 271 5.65 -1.24 1.66
C TYR A 271 6.40 -2.53 1.32
N ASN A 272 7.62 -2.68 1.86
CA ASN A 272 8.44 -3.85 1.58
C ASN A 272 8.01 -5.11 2.36
N THR A 273 7.36 -4.95 3.53
CA THR A 273 7.14 -6.03 4.49
C THR A 273 5.70 -6.56 4.54
N LYS A 274 4.71 -5.69 4.32
CA LYS A 274 3.28 -6.03 4.51
C LYS A 274 2.42 -5.76 3.28
N ARG A 275 2.77 -4.72 2.51
CA ARG A 275 1.95 -4.30 1.39
C ARG A 275 1.94 -5.35 0.29
N ILE A 276 0.77 -5.92 0.02
CA ILE A 276 0.62 -6.93 -1.04
C ILE A 276 0.59 -6.27 -2.43
N HIS A 277 1.26 -6.92 -3.39
CA HIS A 277 1.38 -6.49 -4.77
C HIS A 277 0.82 -7.56 -5.71
N SER A 278 -0.03 -7.17 -6.67
CA SER A 278 -0.54 -8.12 -7.67
C SER A 278 0.56 -8.73 -8.52
N HIS A 279 1.62 -7.96 -8.84
CA HIS A 279 2.81 -8.46 -9.54
C HIS A 279 3.52 -9.59 -8.76
N CYS A 280 3.54 -9.50 -7.43
CA CYS A 280 4.16 -10.50 -6.54
C CYS A 280 3.16 -11.57 -6.08
N ASN A 281 2.19 -11.93 -6.88
CA ASN A 281 1.15 -12.90 -6.53
C ASN A 281 0.45 -12.56 -5.21
N TYR A 282 0.19 -11.28 -4.96
CA TYR A 282 -0.37 -10.76 -3.70
C TYR A 282 0.46 -11.12 -2.46
N MET A 283 1.76 -11.22 -2.61
CA MET A 283 2.75 -11.21 -1.52
C MET A 283 3.32 -9.81 -1.35
N SER A 284 3.95 -9.55 -0.21
CA SER A 284 4.82 -8.38 -0.07
C SER A 284 6.11 -8.57 -0.87
N PRO A 285 6.84 -7.51 -1.23
CA PRO A 285 8.14 -7.61 -1.89
C PRO A 285 9.13 -8.53 -1.16
N ASN A 286 9.19 -8.45 0.17
CA ASN A 286 10.07 -9.31 0.97
C ASN A 286 9.66 -10.79 0.91
N GLU A 287 8.37 -11.08 1.06
CA GLU A 287 7.86 -12.47 0.97
C GLU A 287 8.12 -13.06 -0.41
N PHE A 288 7.94 -12.27 -1.48
CA PHE A 288 8.16 -12.73 -2.84
C PHE A 288 9.63 -13.11 -3.10
N GLU A 289 10.59 -12.30 -2.63
CA GLU A 289 12.02 -12.64 -2.70
C GLU A 289 12.35 -13.87 -1.86
N GLN A 290 11.82 -14.00 -0.65
CA GLN A 290 12.04 -15.16 0.20
C GLN A 290 11.54 -16.47 -0.43
N VAL A 291 10.39 -16.44 -1.12
CA VAL A 291 9.89 -17.61 -1.85
C VAL A 291 10.84 -17.99 -2.97
N TYR A 292 11.32 -17.02 -3.74
CA TYR A 292 12.28 -17.25 -4.81
C TYR A 292 13.58 -17.89 -4.29
N GLU A 293 14.15 -17.33 -3.21
CA GLU A 293 15.38 -17.84 -2.60
C GLU A 293 15.23 -19.30 -2.12
N ARG A 294 14.12 -19.63 -1.45
CA ARG A 294 13.84 -21.02 -1.00
C ARG A 294 13.74 -21.97 -2.18
N THR A 295 12.99 -21.61 -3.22
CA THR A 295 12.81 -22.45 -4.40
C THR A 295 14.12 -22.72 -5.12
N ASN A 296 15.01 -21.72 -5.23
CA ASN A 296 16.31 -21.91 -5.86
C ASN A 296 17.25 -22.78 -5.00
N THR A 297 17.28 -22.58 -3.68
CA THR A 297 18.08 -23.41 -2.78
C THR A 297 17.64 -24.87 -2.82
N GLU A 298 16.32 -25.13 -2.85
CA GLU A 298 15.80 -26.50 -2.99
C GLU A 298 16.18 -27.13 -4.34
N ALA A 299 16.11 -26.35 -5.42
CA ALA A 299 16.49 -26.82 -6.75
C ALA A 299 18.00 -27.15 -6.85
N GLU A 300 18.86 -26.34 -6.23
CA GLU A 300 20.31 -26.60 -6.15
C GLU A 300 20.62 -27.85 -5.33
N LEU A 301 19.92 -28.08 -4.21
CA LEU A 301 20.08 -29.27 -3.37
C LEU A 301 19.63 -30.58 -4.07
N LEU A 302 18.68 -30.50 -5.02
CA LEU A 302 18.19 -31.65 -5.78
C LEU A 302 19.08 -31.92 -7.02
N ALA A 303 19.87 -30.97 -7.46
CA ALA A 303 20.72 -31.08 -8.65
C ALA A 303 22.17 -31.54 -8.34
N GLY A 304 22.59 -31.47 -7.07
CA GLY A 304 23.92 -31.92 -6.59
C GLY A 304 23.86 -33.24 -5.88
#